data_e9be622c9f980c09b13bf47df9c27f17
#
_entry.id   e9be622c9f980c09b13bf47df9c27f17
#
_cell.length_a   1.000
_cell.length_b   1.000
_cell.length_c   1.000
_cell.angle_alpha   90.00
_cell.angle_beta   90.00
_cell.angle_gamma   90.00
#
_symmetry.space_group_name_H-M   'P 1'
#
loop_
_entity.id
_entity.type
_entity.pdbx_description
1 polymer ?
#
loop_
_entity_poly.entity_id
_entity_poly.type
_entity_poly.pdbx_seq_one_letter_code
_entity_poly.pdbx_strand_id
1 'polypeptide(L)'
;MVKPRKTKQVASFSLFLTLDPSLFSPPFHLLLACSPSAIAVTAFGILLFLFALVYSASDSEDALFYVFVVLSFVSGISAVIVLEEDGYISNFLEGYMRQGEPYLSTAHGMMNCYWAATTHFALQLAMIAAITQRKSFRNLGLYWVGSLTMNFSVYLLGNVVGKYGSEIRPDFFLNIPLLLALIWAASRIFAQPKTLSLETADKVSEEQRKSLLQRPLDLVLVGFLLFNVSFTLFRGLVVLDCKADVCFDYINQQEPYLRDPVAYPKIQMLVFLFYGLPYFCLCLYGLLTPGSSWMPDWALISAGAIAQAQFSHIGSSLHQHTPFPYRTPESAWWLVTLFNLAYAVGPHLLVYRCLRNPAFFSPVVSQDDIKKKQ
;
A
#
# COMPACT_ATOMS: atom_id res chain seq x y z
N MET A 1 -26.91 13.63 32.77
CA MET A 1 -26.99 14.63 31.69
C MET A 1 -25.77 14.45 30.79
N VAL A 2 -25.90 13.67 29.70
CA VAL A 2 -24.82 13.42 28.73
C VAL A 2 -24.97 14.46 27.63
N LYS A 3 -24.02 15.41 27.55
CA LYS A 3 -23.97 16.44 26.51
C LYS A 3 -23.78 15.82 25.10
N PRO A 4 -24.43 16.35 24.06
CA PRO A 4 -24.34 15.81 22.70
C PRO A 4 -22.98 16.20 22.06
N ARG A 5 -21.97 15.33 22.20
CA ARG A 5 -20.64 15.47 21.55
C ARG A 5 -20.63 15.15 20.03
N LYS A 6 -21.71 14.58 19.50
CA LYS A 6 -21.77 14.07 18.12
C LYS A 6 -21.79 15.12 17.01
N THR A 7 -22.20 16.36 17.31
CA THR A 7 -22.44 17.39 16.28
C THR A 7 -21.16 18.05 15.76
N LYS A 8 -20.11 18.20 16.60
CA LYS A 8 -18.87 18.88 16.18
C LYS A 8 -17.99 18.03 15.23
N GLN A 9 -17.91 16.71 15.44
CA GLN A 9 -17.09 15.83 14.59
C GLN A 9 -17.64 15.69 13.18
N VAL A 10 -18.96 15.63 13.02
CA VAL A 10 -19.61 15.58 11.70
C VAL A 10 -19.46 16.93 10.97
N ALA A 11 -19.50 18.04 11.69
CA ALA A 11 -19.29 19.38 11.12
C ALA A 11 -17.84 19.59 10.63
N SER A 12 -16.84 19.05 11.34
CA SER A 12 -15.43 19.11 10.90
C SER A 12 -15.19 18.31 9.63
N PHE A 13 -15.86 17.16 9.47
CA PHE A 13 -15.77 16.34 8.28
C PHE A 13 -16.46 16.99 7.06
N SER A 14 -17.63 17.62 7.25
CA SER A 14 -18.29 18.37 6.19
C SER A 14 -17.51 19.63 5.76
N LEU A 15 -16.84 20.28 6.70
CA LEU A 15 -15.99 21.45 6.42
C LEU A 15 -14.80 21.08 5.52
N PHE A 16 -14.23 19.88 5.72
CA PHE A 16 -13.12 19.39 4.90
C PHE A 16 -13.52 19.08 3.45
N LEU A 17 -14.74 18.57 3.26
CA LEU A 17 -15.29 18.26 1.92
C LEU A 17 -15.78 19.51 1.16
N THR A 18 -15.97 20.64 1.85
CA THR A 18 -16.47 21.91 1.27
C THR A 18 -15.39 22.98 1.09
N LEU A 19 -14.11 22.66 1.37
CA LEU A 19 -13.01 23.57 1.09
C LEU A 19 -12.92 23.76 -0.44
N ASP A 20 -13.30 24.99 -0.87
CA ASP A 20 -13.30 25.39 -2.27
C ASP A 20 -11.86 25.35 -2.81
N PRO A 21 -11.56 24.56 -3.86
CA PRO A 21 -10.22 24.52 -4.45
C PRO A 21 -9.73 25.90 -4.91
N SER A 22 -10.63 26.84 -5.22
CA SER A 22 -10.29 28.20 -5.62
C SER A 22 -9.61 29.03 -4.52
N LEU A 23 -9.77 28.66 -3.24
CA LEU A 23 -9.07 29.28 -2.11
C LEU A 23 -7.55 29.03 -2.11
N PHE A 24 -7.09 28.00 -2.81
CA PHE A 24 -5.68 27.64 -2.90
C PHE A 24 -4.99 28.15 -4.19
N SER A 25 -5.74 28.70 -5.14
CA SER A 25 -5.19 29.11 -6.44
C SER A 25 -4.24 30.33 -6.40
N PRO A 26 -4.48 31.42 -5.63
CA PRO A 26 -3.57 32.59 -5.65
C PRO A 26 -2.19 32.32 -5.00
N PRO A 27 -2.06 31.66 -3.85
CA PRO A 27 -0.75 31.41 -3.23
C PRO A 27 0.09 30.39 -4.00
N PHE A 28 -0.52 29.45 -4.74
CA PHE A 28 0.21 28.45 -5.52
C PHE A 28 0.93 29.07 -6.74
N HIS A 29 0.33 30.04 -7.42
CA HIS A 29 1.01 30.77 -8.53
C HIS A 29 2.24 31.57 -8.07
N LEU A 30 2.23 32.08 -6.84
CA LEU A 30 3.40 32.77 -6.27
C LEU A 30 4.54 31.80 -5.93
N LEU A 31 4.22 30.54 -5.58
CA LEU A 31 5.15 29.45 -5.32
C LEU A 31 5.92 29.01 -6.58
N LEU A 32 5.34 29.15 -7.76
CA LEU A 32 5.91 28.74 -9.05
C LEU A 32 7.17 29.53 -9.44
N ALA A 33 7.42 30.69 -8.83
CA ALA A 33 8.63 31.49 -9.01
C ALA A 33 9.72 31.22 -7.96
N CYS A 34 9.50 30.27 -7.03
CA CYS A 34 10.37 30.02 -5.89
C CYS A 34 11.39 28.92 -6.17
N SER A 35 12.51 28.95 -5.44
CA SER A 35 13.51 27.87 -5.45
C SER A 35 12.93 26.55 -4.93
N PRO A 36 13.46 25.38 -5.33
CA PRO A 36 13.00 24.07 -4.81
C PRO A 36 12.93 23.99 -3.28
N SER A 37 13.88 24.60 -2.58
CA SER A 37 13.86 24.66 -1.11
C SER A 37 12.68 25.46 -0.55
N ALA A 38 12.26 26.52 -1.22
CA ALA A 38 11.08 27.31 -0.80
C ALA A 38 9.78 26.50 -1.00
N ILE A 39 9.71 25.71 -2.07
CA ILE A 39 8.59 24.80 -2.34
C ILE A 39 8.48 23.78 -1.20
N ALA A 40 9.58 23.09 -0.85
CA ALA A 40 9.62 22.12 0.25
C ALA A 40 9.20 22.71 1.60
N VAL A 41 9.72 23.89 1.96
CA VAL A 41 9.36 24.58 3.21
C VAL A 41 7.87 24.94 3.24
N THR A 42 7.32 25.39 2.12
CA THR A 42 5.90 25.77 2.04
C THR A 42 5.00 24.54 2.11
N ALA A 43 5.32 23.45 1.40
CA ALA A 43 4.57 22.20 1.47
C ALA A 43 4.55 21.65 2.91
N PHE A 44 5.70 21.63 3.58
CA PHE A 44 5.79 21.23 4.99
C PHE A 44 4.98 22.15 5.90
N GLY A 45 5.04 23.48 5.67
CA GLY A 45 4.25 24.47 6.42
C GLY A 45 2.74 24.25 6.26
N ILE A 46 2.27 23.90 5.05
CA ILE A 46 0.86 23.57 4.80
C ILE A 46 0.45 22.32 5.59
N LEU A 47 1.27 21.26 5.60
CA LEU A 47 0.96 20.04 6.35
C LEU A 47 0.89 20.31 7.87
N LEU A 48 1.82 21.12 8.40
CA LEU A 48 1.80 21.51 9.82
C LEU A 48 0.56 22.39 10.15
N PHE A 49 0.22 23.32 9.27
CA PHE A 49 -0.96 24.17 9.44
C PHE A 49 -2.25 23.34 9.44
N LEU A 50 -2.38 22.39 8.51
CA LEU A 50 -3.51 21.48 8.48
C LEU A 50 -3.60 20.61 9.73
N PHE A 51 -2.46 20.07 10.19
CA PHE A 51 -2.43 19.32 11.43
C PHE A 51 -2.91 20.17 12.62
N ALA A 52 -2.39 21.40 12.75
CA ALA A 52 -2.79 22.33 13.81
C ALA A 52 -4.28 22.70 13.71
N LEU A 53 -4.79 22.95 12.50
CA LEU A 53 -6.20 23.27 12.27
C LEU A 53 -7.11 22.11 12.69
N VAL A 54 -6.78 20.87 12.26
CA VAL A 54 -7.58 19.68 12.60
C VAL A 54 -7.48 19.39 14.10
N TYR A 55 -6.31 19.57 14.70
CA TYR A 55 -6.10 19.41 16.15
C TYR A 55 -6.92 20.40 16.96
N SER A 56 -6.99 21.68 16.53
CA SER A 56 -7.79 22.71 17.20
C SER A 56 -9.30 22.55 16.99
N ALA A 57 -9.71 21.98 15.85
CA ALA A 57 -11.11 21.81 15.48
C ALA A 57 -11.75 20.50 15.97
N SER A 58 -10.94 19.51 16.35
CA SER A 58 -11.40 18.18 16.75
C SER A 58 -10.90 17.80 18.14
N ASP A 59 -11.78 17.18 18.94
CA ASP A 59 -11.48 16.62 20.26
C ASP A 59 -11.28 15.10 20.20
N SER A 60 -10.63 14.56 19.15
CA SER A 60 -10.40 13.14 19.05
C SER A 60 -9.38 12.66 20.09
N GLU A 61 -9.70 11.59 20.82
CA GLU A 61 -8.81 10.97 21.80
C GLU A 61 -7.75 10.09 21.12
N ASP A 62 -7.98 9.66 19.87
CA ASP A 62 -7.06 8.82 19.11
C ASP A 62 -6.18 9.67 18.20
N ALA A 63 -4.88 9.68 18.47
CA ALA A 63 -3.91 10.42 17.67
C ALA A 63 -3.82 9.93 16.20
N LEU A 64 -4.20 8.68 15.90
CA LEU A 64 -4.28 8.17 14.53
C LEU A 64 -5.33 8.92 13.68
N PHE A 65 -6.38 9.46 14.31
CA PHE A 65 -7.36 10.29 13.62
C PHE A 65 -6.69 11.46 12.88
N TYR A 66 -5.82 12.19 13.57
CA TYR A 66 -5.13 13.36 13.00
C TYR A 66 -4.18 12.96 11.86
N VAL A 67 -3.46 11.86 12.05
CA VAL A 67 -2.57 11.33 10.99
C VAL A 67 -3.35 10.94 9.74
N PHE A 68 -4.46 10.23 9.88
CA PHE A 68 -5.26 9.83 8.72
C PHE A 68 -5.92 11.03 8.02
N VAL A 69 -6.33 12.07 8.75
CA VAL A 69 -6.86 13.30 8.15
C VAL A 69 -5.78 14.01 7.31
N VAL A 70 -4.57 14.19 7.86
CA VAL A 70 -3.47 14.80 7.11
C VAL A 70 -3.09 13.97 5.88
N LEU A 71 -2.99 12.65 6.03
CA LEU A 71 -2.66 11.77 4.92
C LEU A 71 -3.77 11.69 3.86
N SER A 72 -5.06 11.83 4.24
CA SER A 72 -6.14 11.91 3.28
C SER A 72 -6.07 13.20 2.44
N PHE A 73 -5.60 14.29 3.02
CA PHE A 73 -5.31 15.51 2.28
C PHE A 73 -4.15 15.30 1.28
N VAL A 74 -3.05 14.66 1.70
CA VAL A 74 -1.94 14.29 0.80
C VAL A 74 -2.45 13.41 -0.35
N SER A 75 -3.34 12.45 -0.07
CA SER A 75 -3.99 11.62 -1.10
C SER A 75 -4.86 12.45 -2.05
N GLY A 76 -5.52 13.51 -1.56
CA GLY A 76 -6.25 14.48 -2.37
C GLY A 76 -5.34 15.27 -3.31
N ILE A 77 -4.16 15.69 -2.83
CA ILE A 77 -3.13 16.33 -3.69
C ILE A 77 -2.67 15.36 -4.79
N SER A 78 -2.49 14.08 -4.47
CA SER A 78 -2.15 13.07 -5.47
C SER A 78 -3.20 12.96 -6.59
N ALA A 79 -4.50 13.18 -6.28
CA ALA A 79 -5.54 13.25 -7.29
C ALA A 79 -5.36 14.44 -8.23
N VAL A 80 -5.01 15.61 -7.69
CA VAL A 80 -4.74 16.81 -8.51
C VAL A 80 -3.53 16.58 -9.41
N ILE A 81 -2.44 16.02 -8.87
CA ILE A 81 -1.21 15.72 -9.63
C ILE A 81 -1.54 14.84 -10.85
N VAL A 82 -2.24 13.74 -10.64
CA VAL A 82 -2.49 12.79 -11.73
C VAL A 82 -3.48 13.31 -12.77
N LEU A 83 -4.48 14.09 -12.36
CA LEU A 83 -5.41 14.74 -13.29
C LEU A 83 -4.73 15.82 -14.12
N GLU A 84 -3.70 16.49 -13.58
CA GLU A 84 -2.93 17.49 -14.30
C GLU A 84 -1.96 16.83 -15.29
N GLU A 85 -1.25 15.78 -14.90
CA GLU A 85 -0.34 15.02 -15.78
C GLU A 85 -1.09 14.35 -16.95
N ASP A 86 -2.31 13.87 -16.74
CA ASP A 86 -3.17 13.32 -17.79
C ASP A 86 -3.92 14.39 -18.61
N GLY A 87 -3.72 15.68 -18.28
CA GLY A 87 -4.26 16.80 -19.05
C GLY A 87 -5.75 17.10 -18.84
N TYR A 88 -6.39 16.53 -17.80
CA TYR A 88 -7.77 16.88 -17.45
C TYR A 88 -7.91 18.25 -16.80
N ILE A 89 -6.88 18.70 -16.09
CA ILE A 89 -6.77 20.03 -15.50
C ILE A 89 -5.39 20.60 -15.81
N SER A 90 -5.16 21.91 -15.61
CA SER A 90 -3.89 22.55 -15.91
C SER A 90 -3.57 23.69 -14.95
N ASN A 91 -2.27 23.99 -14.80
CA ASN A 91 -1.73 25.10 -14.03
C ASN A 91 -1.97 25.08 -12.50
N PHE A 92 -2.19 23.89 -11.88
CA PHE A 92 -2.30 23.75 -10.43
C PHE A 92 -0.96 23.43 -9.79
N LEU A 93 -0.31 22.34 -10.20
CA LEU A 93 0.91 21.79 -9.59
C LEU A 93 2.05 21.57 -10.59
N GLU A 94 1.91 21.94 -11.87
CA GLU A 94 2.93 21.75 -12.92
C GLU A 94 4.31 22.25 -12.46
N GLY A 95 4.38 23.41 -11.81
CA GLY A 95 5.63 23.95 -11.30
C GLY A 95 6.23 23.10 -10.17
N TYR A 96 5.41 22.55 -9.29
CA TYR A 96 5.85 21.64 -8.24
C TYR A 96 6.44 20.36 -8.83
N MET A 97 5.73 19.71 -9.75
CA MET A 97 6.20 18.50 -10.40
C MET A 97 7.48 18.72 -11.19
N ARG A 98 7.56 19.81 -11.94
CA ARG A 98 8.72 20.11 -12.78
C ARG A 98 9.96 20.53 -11.99
N GLN A 99 9.81 21.25 -10.87
CA GLN A 99 10.92 21.80 -10.07
C GLN A 99 11.18 21.03 -8.79
N GLY A 100 10.16 20.48 -8.15
CA GLY A 100 10.26 19.74 -6.87
C GLY A 100 10.44 18.24 -7.06
N GLU A 101 9.46 17.57 -7.67
CA GLU A 101 9.43 16.11 -7.76
C GLU A 101 9.22 15.60 -9.21
N PRO A 102 10.24 15.71 -10.10
CA PRO A 102 10.10 15.35 -11.52
C PRO A 102 9.81 13.86 -11.75
N TYR A 103 10.06 13.01 -10.75
CA TYR A 103 9.76 11.58 -10.81
C TYR A 103 8.26 11.26 -10.67
N LEU A 104 7.43 12.21 -10.23
CA LEU A 104 5.97 12.06 -10.21
C LEU A 104 5.37 11.99 -11.61
N SER A 105 6.00 12.63 -12.61
CA SER A 105 5.60 12.56 -14.02
C SER A 105 5.97 11.25 -14.71
N THR A 106 6.66 10.32 -14.02
CA THR A 106 6.90 8.98 -14.56
C THR A 106 5.62 8.14 -14.50
N ALA A 107 5.48 7.15 -15.40
CA ALA A 107 4.35 6.24 -15.35
C ALA A 107 4.14 5.62 -13.96
N HIS A 108 5.23 5.24 -13.26
CA HIS A 108 5.16 4.68 -11.91
C HIS A 108 4.70 5.73 -10.88
N GLY A 109 5.20 6.96 -10.97
CA GLY A 109 4.77 8.06 -10.11
C GLY A 109 3.28 8.34 -10.26
N MET A 110 2.79 8.39 -11.51
CA MET A 110 1.36 8.57 -11.82
C MET A 110 0.51 7.42 -11.27
N MET A 111 0.90 6.15 -11.47
CA MET A 111 0.15 5.02 -10.93
C MET A 111 0.12 5.04 -9.39
N ASN A 112 1.20 5.47 -8.73
CA ASN A 112 1.22 5.67 -7.29
C ASN A 112 0.25 6.78 -6.86
N CYS A 113 0.18 7.89 -7.60
CA CYS A 113 -0.79 8.96 -7.36
C CYS A 113 -2.24 8.49 -7.56
N TYR A 114 -2.53 7.69 -8.60
CA TYR A 114 -3.86 7.07 -8.78
C TYR A 114 -4.23 6.16 -7.61
N TRP A 115 -3.30 5.33 -7.17
CA TRP A 115 -3.53 4.44 -6.02
C TRP A 115 -3.75 5.23 -4.72
N ALA A 116 -2.96 6.28 -4.50
CA ALA A 116 -3.12 7.16 -3.34
C ALA A 116 -4.46 7.89 -3.37
N ALA A 117 -4.82 8.47 -4.51
CA ALA A 117 -6.05 9.23 -4.70
C ALA A 117 -7.33 8.37 -4.57
N THR A 118 -7.25 7.08 -4.84
CA THR A 118 -8.39 6.16 -4.78
C THR A 118 -8.34 5.27 -3.55
N THR A 119 -7.44 4.30 -3.54
CA THR A 119 -7.40 3.24 -2.50
C THR A 119 -6.94 3.76 -1.15
N HIS A 120 -5.82 4.50 -1.07
CA HIS A 120 -5.37 5.04 0.21
C HIS A 120 -6.36 6.05 0.76
N PHE A 121 -6.89 6.94 -0.08
CA PHE A 121 -7.90 7.91 0.32
C PHE A 121 -9.14 7.22 0.90
N ALA A 122 -9.70 6.22 0.19
CA ALA A 122 -10.86 5.47 0.66
C ALA A 122 -10.59 4.73 1.99
N LEU A 123 -9.42 4.09 2.13
CA LEU A 123 -9.03 3.41 3.37
C LEU A 123 -8.89 4.39 4.54
N GLN A 124 -8.26 5.55 4.30
CA GLN A 124 -8.09 6.59 5.32
C GLN A 124 -9.44 7.15 5.78
N LEU A 125 -10.36 7.44 4.84
CA LEU A 125 -11.72 7.87 5.18
C LEU A 125 -12.49 6.80 5.97
N ALA A 126 -12.34 5.52 5.58
CA ALA A 126 -12.98 4.41 6.30
C ALA A 126 -12.42 4.27 7.73
N MET A 127 -11.11 4.45 7.92
CA MET A 127 -10.47 4.43 9.24
C MET A 127 -10.88 5.63 10.09
N ILE A 128 -10.94 6.84 9.53
CA ILE A 128 -11.47 8.05 10.20
C ILE A 128 -12.91 7.81 10.67
N ALA A 129 -13.76 7.27 9.78
CA ALA A 129 -15.14 6.95 10.11
C ALA A 129 -15.26 5.89 11.21
N ALA A 130 -14.40 4.85 11.17
CA ALA A 130 -14.37 3.82 12.21
C ALA A 130 -13.94 4.38 13.58
N ILE A 131 -12.89 5.24 13.63
CA ILE A 131 -12.46 5.93 14.87
C ILE A 131 -13.61 6.78 15.44
N THR A 132 -14.27 7.57 14.58
CA THR A 132 -15.40 8.42 14.98
C THR A 132 -16.57 7.61 15.54
N GLN A 133 -16.80 6.40 14.98
CA GLN A 133 -17.86 5.48 15.45
C GLN A 133 -17.39 4.55 16.58
N ARG A 134 -16.16 4.69 17.06
CA ARG A 134 -15.53 3.80 18.06
C ARG A 134 -15.54 2.31 17.64
N LYS A 135 -15.40 2.05 16.35
CA LYS A 135 -15.29 0.69 15.78
C LYS A 135 -13.81 0.33 15.57
N SER A 136 -13.52 -0.97 15.54
CA SER A 136 -12.19 -1.45 15.18
C SER A 136 -11.90 -1.17 13.72
N PHE A 137 -10.72 -0.63 13.43
CA PHE A 137 -10.20 -0.38 12.08
C PHE A 137 -8.89 -1.16 11.82
N ARG A 138 -8.50 -2.03 12.76
CA ARG A 138 -7.21 -2.75 12.75
C ARG A 138 -6.93 -3.45 11.42
N ASN A 139 -7.90 -4.19 10.87
CA ASN A 139 -7.72 -4.94 9.64
C ASN A 139 -7.53 -4.00 8.42
N LEU A 140 -8.30 -2.92 8.34
CA LEU A 140 -8.11 -1.89 7.32
C LEU A 140 -6.74 -1.23 7.45
N GLY A 141 -6.34 -0.94 8.69
CA GLY A 141 -5.05 -0.35 9.00
C GLY A 141 -3.87 -1.24 8.62
N LEU A 142 -3.93 -2.54 8.88
CA LEU A 142 -2.87 -3.48 8.49
C LEU A 142 -2.73 -3.57 6.96
N TYR A 143 -3.85 -3.63 6.23
CA TYR A 143 -3.84 -3.61 4.78
C TYR A 143 -3.24 -2.30 4.24
N TRP A 144 -3.64 -1.16 4.79
CA TRP A 144 -3.11 0.16 4.43
C TRP A 144 -1.61 0.27 4.74
N VAL A 145 -1.14 -0.21 5.89
CA VAL A 145 0.28 -0.25 6.27
C VAL A 145 1.09 -1.02 5.24
N GLY A 146 0.63 -2.21 4.85
CA GLY A 146 1.30 -3.01 3.82
C GLY A 146 1.40 -2.29 2.49
N SER A 147 0.28 -1.73 2.03
CA SER A 147 0.18 -0.98 0.78
C SER A 147 1.12 0.23 0.76
N LEU A 148 1.10 1.04 1.80
CA LEU A 148 1.94 2.24 1.87
C LEU A 148 3.42 1.91 2.07
N THR A 149 3.75 0.84 2.82
CA THR A 149 5.13 0.37 2.98
C THR A 149 5.72 -0.07 1.64
N MET A 150 4.95 -0.80 0.83
CA MET A 150 5.39 -1.20 -0.52
C MET A 150 5.62 0.02 -1.41
N ASN A 151 4.68 0.96 -1.42
CA ASN A 151 4.82 2.21 -2.15
C ASN A 151 6.13 2.92 -1.78
N PHE A 152 6.37 3.20 -0.50
CA PHE A 152 7.59 3.86 -0.06
C PHE A 152 8.85 3.07 -0.40
N SER A 153 8.84 1.75 -0.22
CA SER A 153 10.01 0.91 -0.52
C SER A 153 10.41 1.00 -1.98
N VAL A 154 9.45 0.89 -2.91
CA VAL A 154 9.75 0.94 -4.34
C VAL A 154 10.06 2.38 -4.79
N TYR A 155 9.26 3.35 -4.35
CA TYR A 155 9.38 4.74 -4.77
C TYR A 155 10.69 5.38 -4.30
N LEU A 156 11.00 5.29 -3.00
CA LEU A 156 12.20 5.91 -2.46
C LEU A 156 13.47 5.27 -3.00
N LEU A 157 13.55 3.94 -2.99
CA LEU A 157 14.73 3.24 -3.51
C LEU A 157 14.87 3.42 -5.03
N GLY A 158 13.76 3.36 -5.77
CA GLY A 158 13.77 3.58 -7.22
C GLY A 158 14.24 4.98 -7.60
N ASN A 159 13.86 6.02 -6.86
CA ASN A 159 14.35 7.38 -7.09
C ASN A 159 15.86 7.50 -6.85
N VAL A 160 16.37 6.86 -5.79
CA VAL A 160 17.80 6.93 -5.44
C VAL A 160 18.66 6.13 -6.42
N VAL A 161 18.21 4.96 -6.84
CA VAL A 161 18.99 4.02 -7.69
C VAL A 161 18.77 4.28 -9.18
N GLY A 162 17.59 4.79 -9.58
CA GLY A 162 17.22 5.03 -10.97
C GLY A 162 17.86 6.28 -11.58
N LYS A 163 17.42 6.61 -12.79
CA LYS A 163 17.94 7.75 -13.58
C LYS A 163 17.86 9.10 -12.86
N TYR A 164 16.97 9.24 -11.88
CA TYR A 164 16.81 10.47 -11.09
C TYR A 164 17.72 10.54 -9.86
N GLY A 165 18.54 9.52 -9.59
CA GLY A 165 19.40 9.47 -8.40
C GLY A 165 20.41 10.60 -8.30
N SER A 166 20.86 11.17 -9.44
CA SER A 166 21.71 12.36 -9.48
C SER A 166 20.94 13.69 -9.36
N GLU A 167 19.61 13.68 -9.41
CA GLU A 167 18.75 14.86 -9.44
C GLU A 167 17.83 14.94 -8.21
N ILE A 168 18.21 14.29 -7.10
CA ILE A 168 17.42 14.32 -5.85
C ILE A 168 17.35 15.77 -5.35
N ARG A 169 16.14 16.25 -5.16
CA ARG A 169 15.82 17.63 -4.76
C ARG A 169 15.33 17.70 -3.32
N PRO A 170 15.31 18.89 -2.69
CA PRO A 170 14.86 19.05 -1.30
C PRO A 170 13.47 18.50 -1.02
N ASP A 171 12.55 18.56 -1.97
CA ASP A 171 11.17 18.06 -1.85
C ASP A 171 11.12 16.55 -1.61
N PHE A 172 12.08 15.78 -2.13
CA PHE A 172 12.20 14.35 -1.85
C PHE A 172 12.25 14.05 -0.35
N PHE A 173 12.86 14.92 0.45
CA PHE A 173 12.96 14.73 1.91
C PHE A 173 11.64 14.95 2.65
N LEU A 174 10.59 15.48 2.01
CA LEU A 174 9.23 15.51 2.56
C LEU A 174 8.67 14.09 2.77
N ASN A 175 9.19 13.10 2.07
CA ASN A 175 8.82 11.71 2.28
C ASN A 175 9.31 11.15 3.63
N ILE A 176 10.35 11.73 4.25
CA ILE A 176 10.88 11.25 5.54
C ILE A 176 9.86 11.41 6.67
N PRO A 177 9.27 12.60 6.94
CA PRO A 177 8.24 12.72 7.96
C PRO A 177 7.01 11.86 7.69
N LEU A 178 6.65 11.64 6.41
CA LEU A 178 5.55 10.73 6.05
C LEU A 178 5.90 9.27 6.36
N LEU A 179 7.12 8.85 6.09
CA LEU A 179 7.61 7.50 6.45
C LEU A 179 7.65 7.31 7.97
N LEU A 180 8.10 8.31 8.73
CA LEU A 180 8.09 8.25 10.19
C LEU A 180 6.66 8.18 10.74
N ALA A 181 5.73 8.92 10.16
CA ALA A 181 4.31 8.85 10.50
C ALA A 181 3.72 7.46 10.19
N LEU A 182 4.11 6.83 9.07
CA LEU A 182 3.71 5.46 8.73
C LEU A 182 4.24 4.46 9.77
N ILE A 183 5.53 4.52 10.12
CA ILE A 183 6.15 3.61 11.10
C ILE A 183 5.46 3.74 12.46
N TRP A 184 5.20 4.98 12.89
CA TRP A 184 4.48 5.24 14.12
C TRP A 184 3.03 4.71 14.06
N ALA A 185 2.29 5.00 12.99
CA ALA A 185 0.93 4.51 12.79
C ALA A 185 0.87 2.97 12.75
N ALA A 186 1.81 2.34 12.05
CA ALA A 186 1.93 0.88 12.00
C ALA A 186 2.08 0.29 13.40
N SER A 187 3.00 0.85 14.23
CA SER A 187 3.21 0.39 15.61
C SER A 187 1.93 0.50 16.45
N ARG A 188 1.17 1.59 16.31
CA ARG A 188 -0.10 1.81 17.00
C ARG A 188 -1.19 0.86 16.54
N ILE A 189 -1.28 0.57 15.23
CA ILE A 189 -2.26 -0.36 14.65
C ILE A 189 -1.95 -1.79 15.10
N PHE A 190 -0.68 -2.20 15.09
CA PHE A 190 -0.28 -3.52 15.59
C PHE A 190 -0.59 -3.72 17.08
N ALA A 191 -0.45 -2.67 17.88
CA ALA A 191 -0.75 -2.72 19.32
C ALA A 191 -2.26 -2.81 19.63
N GLN A 192 -3.15 -2.57 18.65
CA GLN A 192 -4.58 -2.72 18.85
C GLN A 192 -4.94 -4.19 19.10
N PRO A 193 -5.94 -4.46 19.99
CA PRO A 193 -6.38 -5.82 20.25
C PRO A 193 -6.89 -6.50 18.98
N LYS A 194 -6.48 -7.75 18.79
CA LYS A 194 -7.01 -8.59 17.71
C LYS A 194 -8.49 -8.85 17.98
N THR A 195 -9.33 -8.57 17.00
CA THR A 195 -10.74 -9.03 17.00
C THR A 195 -10.74 -10.51 16.65
N LEU A 196 -10.26 -11.35 17.59
CA LEU A 196 -10.41 -12.79 17.47
C LEU A 196 -11.89 -13.10 17.70
N SER A 197 -12.54 -13.74 16.72
CA SER A 197 -13.77 -14.44 16.99
C SER A 197 -13.46 -15.46 18.10
N LEU A 198 -14.18 -15.41 19.22
CA LEU A 198 -14.08 -16.40 20.29
C LEU A 198 -14.63 -17.74 19.76
N GLU A 199 -13.77 -18.43 19.00
CA GLU A 199 -14.09 -19.79 18.57
C GLU A 199 -13.99 -20.73 19.76
N THR A 200 -14.92 -21.66 19.87
CA THR A 200 -14.89 -22.67 20.94
C THR A 200 -13.66 -23.57 20.79
N ALA A 201 -13.06 -24.01 21.91
CA ALA A 201 -11.89 -24.88 21.89
C ALA A 201 -12.11 -26.15 21.06
N ASP A 202 -13.35 -26.70 21.10
CA ASP A 202 -13.73 -27.89 20.33
C ASP A 202 -13.66 -27.65 18.83
N LYS A 203 -14.16 -26.48 18.34
CA LYS A 203 -14.11 -26.11 16.93
C LYS A 203 -12.66 -25.88 16.47
N VAL A 204 -11.83 -25.24 17.29
CA VAL A 204 -10.39 -25.07 17.02
C VAL A 204 -9.72 -26.43 16.88
N SER A 205 -9.94 -27.36 17.84
CA SER A 205 -9.37 -28.71 17.81
C SER A 205 -9.84 -29.49 16.57
N GLU A 206 -11.11 -29.39 16.20
CA GLU A 206 -11.65 -30.05 15.01
C GLU A 206 -10.99 -29.52 13.73
N GLU A 207 -10.93 -28.19 13.53
CA GLU A 207 -10.32 -27.59 12.34
C GLU A 207 -8.83 -27.88 12.23
N GLN A 208 -8.11 -27.92 13.35
CA GLN A 208 -6.66 -28.20 13.39
C GLN A 208 -6.32 -29.68 13.13
N ARG A 209 -7.27 -30.60 13.29
CA ARG A 209 -7.10 -32.02 12.95
C ARG A 209 -7.30 -32.34 11.49
N LYS A 210 -7.95 -31.45 10.71
CA LYS A 210 -8.22 -31.66 9.28
C LYS A 210 -6.93 -31.65 8.49
N SER A 211 -6.71 -32.71 7.71
CA SER A 211 -5.59 -32.77 6.74
C SER A 211 -5.77 -31.72 5.62
N LEU A 212 -4.69 -31.39 4.91
CA LEU A 212 -4.75 -30.43 3.79
C LEU A 212 -5.76 -30.85 2.70
N LEU A 213 -5.88 -32.15 2.42
CA LEU A 213 -6.83 -32.68 1.43
C LEU A 213 -8.30 -32.49 1.84
N GLN A 214 -8.58 -32.35 3.12
CA GLN A 214 -9.91 -32.06 3.66
C GLN A 214 -10.23 -30.55 3.67
N ARG A 215 -9.27 -29.71 3.27
CA ARG A 215 -9.35 -28.26 3.21
C ARG A 215 -9.13 -27.76 1.78
N PRO A 216 -10.13 -27.88 0.87
CA PRO A 216 -9.97 -27.65 -0.57
C PRO A 216 -9.52 -26.22 -0.88
N LEU A 217 -9.98 -25.22 -0.13
CA LEU A 217 -9.51 -23.83 -0.30
C LEU A 217 -8.03 -23.69 0.04
N ASP A 218 -7.55 -24.34 1.08
CA ASP A 218 -6.13 -24.31 1.47
C ASP A 218 -5.27 -25.00 0.39
N LEU A 219 -5.78 -26.06 -0.25
CA LEU A 219 -5.09 -26.72 -1.35
C LEU A 219 -4.95 -25.80 -2.57
N VAL A 220 -6.00 -25.05 -2.92
CA VAL A 220 -5.96 -24.03 -3.99
C VAL A 220 -4.97 -22.91 -3.63
N LEU A 221 -4.97 -22.48 -2.36
CA LEU A 221 -4.03 -21.46 -1.87
C LEU A 221 -2.56 -21.92 -1.95
N VAL A 222 -2.29 -23.19 -1.66
CA VAL A 222 -0.95 -23.78 -1.84
C VAL A 222 -0.52 -23.67 -3.31
N GLY A 223 -1.43 -23.95 -4.26
CA GLY A 223 -1.17 -23.76 -5.69
C GLY A 223 -0.81 -22.32 -6.06
N PHE A 224 -1.60 -21.35 -5.58
CA PHE A 224 -1.29 -19.91 -5.79
C PHE A 224 0.04 -19.49 -5.15
N LEU A 225 0.33 -19.95 -3.94
CA LEU A 225 1.59 -19.61 -3.26
C LEU A 225 2.80 -20.22 -3.95
N LEU A 226 2.70 -21.45 -4.45
CA LEU A 226 3.76 -22.08 -5.25
C LEU A 226 3.97 -21.32 -6.56
N PHE A 227 2.90 -20.89 -7.22
CA PHE A 227 3.00 -20.01 -8.39
C PHE A 227 3.72 -18.70 -8.02
N ASN A 228 3.32 -18.04 -6.92
CA ASN A 228 3.94 -16.80 -6.47
C ASN A 228 5.43 -16.99 -6.15
N VAL A 229 5.81 -18.08 -5.48
CA VAL A 229 7.21 -18.43 -5.19
C VAL A 229 8.00 -18.59 -6.50
N SER A 230 7.50 -19.40 -7.43
CA SER A 230 8.18 -19.68 -8.70
C SER A 230 8.31 -18.44 -9.56
N PHE A 231 7.22 -17.67 -9.68
CA PHE A 231 7.18 -16.45 -10.47
C PHE A 231 8.07 -15.34 -9.89
N THR A 232 8.09 -15.20 -8.57
CA THR A 232 8.99 -14.26 -7.86
C THR A 232 10.45 -14.62 -8.10
N LEU A 233 10.81 -15.90 -7.95
CA LEU A 233 12.17 -16.36 -8.17
C LEU A 233 12.61 -16.12 -9.62
N PHE A 234 11.76 -16.49 -10.59
CA PHE A 234 12.03 -16.29 -12.01
C PHE A 234 12.26 -14.80 -12.34
N ARG A 235 11.33 -13.91 -11.98
CA ARG A 235 11.46 -12.47 -12.26
C ARG A 235 12.61 -11.83 -11.48
N GLY A 236 12.89 -12.31 -10.28
CA GLY A 236 14.07 -11.91 -9.51
C GLY A 236 15.38 -12.24 -10.24
N LEU A 237 15.49 -13.44 -10.81
CA LEU A 237 16.64 -13.82 -11.62
C LEU A 237 16.74 -12.99 -12.91
N VAL A 238 15.60 -12.70 -13.57
CA VAL A 238 15.56 -11.85 -14.77
C VAL A 238 16.13 -10.45 -14.48
N VAL A 239 15.73 -9.79 -13.39
CA VAL A 239 16.24 -8.45 -13.05
C VAL A 239 17.66 -8.45 -12.49
N LEU A 240 18.20 -9.62 -12.12
CA LEU A 240 19.59 -9.83 -11.74
C LEU A 240 20.48 -10.26 -12.93
N ASP A 241 20.01 -9.97 -14.15
CA ASP A 241 20.74 -10.19 -15.40
C ASP A 241 21.07 -11.67 -15.65
N CYS A 242 20.11 -12.58 -15.41
CA CYS A 242 20.17 -13.99 -15.78
C CYS A 242 20.51 -14.15 -17.27
N LYS A 243 21.52 -15.00 -17.57
CA LYS A 243 22.05 -15.20 -18.94
C LYS A 243 21.32 -16.30 -19.73
N ALA A 244 20.33 -16.97 -19.15
CA ALA A 244 19.57 -18.00 -19.84
C ALA A 244 18.68 -17.40 -20.93
N ASP A 245 18.52 -18.10 -22.05
CA ASP A 245 17.69 -17.67 -23.19
C ASP A 245 16.26 -17.34 -22.75
N VAL A 246 15.67 -18.13 -21.85
CA VAL A 246 14.33 -17.91 -21.30
C VAL A 246 14.22 -16.56 -20.59
N CYS A 247 15.26 -16.12 -19.85
CA CYS A 247 15.29 -14.81 -19.20
C CYS A 247 15.39 -13.69 -20.24
N PHE A 248 16.21 -13.90 -21.27
CA PHE A 248 16.38 -12.95 -22.36
C PHE A 248 15.08 -12.79 -23.17
N ASP A 249 14.45 -13.89 -23.56
CA ASP A 249 13.19 -13.87 -24.31
C ASP A 249 12.08 -13.21 -23.48
N TYR A 250 11.97 -13.54 -22.20
CA TYR A 250 10.98 -12.96 -21.32
C TYR A 250 11.10 -11.43 -21.24
N ILE A 251 12.30 -10.91 -20.97
CA ILE A 251 12.51 -9.48 -20.79
C ILE A 251 12.38 -8.68 -22.10
N ASN A 252 12.61 -9.29 -23.25
CA ASN A 252 12.52 -8.61 -24.54
C ASN A 252 11.13 -8.74 -25.19
N GLN A 253 10.45 -9.89 -25.02
CA GLN A 253 9.21 -10.19 -25.71
C GLN A 253 7.96 -10.05 -24.84
N GLN A 254 8.10 -10.24 -23.51
CA GLN A 254 6.96 -10.25 -22.61
C GLN A 254 6.92 -8.99 -21.75
N GLU A 255 8.00 -8.66 -21.06
CA GLU A 255 8.01 -7.62 -20.04
C GLU A 255 9.25 -6.69 -20.12
N PRO A 256 9.40 -5.93 -21.24
CA PRO A 256 10.51 -4.98 -21.40
C PRO A 256 10.55 -3.90 -20.31
N TYR A 257 9.43 -3.65 -19.63
CA TYR A 257 9.31 -2.72 -18.53
C TYR A 257 10.34 -2.97 -17.40
N LEU A 258 10.74 -4.22 -17.19
CA LEU A 258 11.77 -4.58 -16.20
C LEU A 258 13.15 -3.94 -16.47
N ARG A 259 13.39 -3.42 -17.68
CA ARG A 259 14.62 -2.72 -18.10
C ARG A 259 14.50 -1.21 -18.05
N ASP A 260 13.35 -0.65 -17.66
CA ASP A 260 13.16 0.80 -17.62
C ASP A 260 14.22 1.45 -16.70
N PRO A 261 15.01 2.43 -17.20
CA PRO A 261 16.05 3.09 -16.41
C PRO A 261 15.53 3.90 -15.21
N VAL A 262 14.23 4.12 -15.07
CA VAL A 262 13.62 4.68 -13.84
C VAL A 262 13.77 3.74 -12.63
N ALA A 263 14.14 2.50 -12.84
CA ALA A 263 14.47 1.45 -11.87
C ALA A 263 13.31 0.95 -10.98
N TYR A 264 12.14 1.56 -10.97
CA TYR A 264 11.01 1.10 -10.12
C TYR A 264 10.64 -0.37 -10.34
N PRO A 265 10.47 -0.87 -11.58
CA PRO A 265 10.15 -2.27 -11.78
C PRO A 265 11.26 -3.20 -11.29
N LYS A 266 12.53 -2.85 -11.50
CA LYS A 266 13.68 -3.60 -11.01
C LYS A 266 13.68 -3.67 -9.47
N ILE A 267 13.51 -2.53 -8.80
CA ILE A 267 13.44 -2.47 -7.34
C ILE A 267 12.25 -3.26 -6.81
N GLN A 268 11.08 -3.17 -7.45
CA GLN A 268 9.90 -3.95 -7.05
C GLN A 268 10.16 -5.45 -7.11
N MET A 269 10.80 -5.95 -8.17
CA MET A 269 11.16 -7.37 -8.27
C MET A 269 12.19 -7.78 -7.22
N LEU A 270 13.15 -6.92 -6.86
CA LEU A 270 14.08 -7.17 -5.77
C LEU A 270 13.40 -7.20 -4.41
N VAL A 271 12.44 -6.30 -4.16
CA VAL A 271 11.61 -6.34 -2.93
C VAL A 271 10.83 -7.65 -2.88
N PHE A 272 10.24 -8.08 -3.99
CA PHE A 272 9.56 -9.39 -4.04
C PHE A 272 10.53 -10.54 -3.79
N LEU A 273 11.72 -10.52 -4.37
CA LEU A 273 12.71 -11.59 -4.21
C LEU A 273 13.21 -11.70 -2.75
N PHE A 274 13.55 -10.58 -2.12
CA PHE A 274 14.19 -10.61 -0.79
C PHE A 274 13.19 -10.63 0.37
N TYR A 275 11.98 -10.10 0.20
CA TYR A 275 10.95 -10.05 1.25
C TYR A 275 9.72 -10.87 0.91
N GLY A 276 9.23 -10.79 -0.32
CA GLY A 276 8.04 -11.51 -0.78
C GLY A 276 8.25 -13.02 -0.83
N LEU A 277 9.36 -13.48 -1.41
CA LEU A 277 9.67 -14.91 -1.52
C LEU A 277 9.77 -15.62 -0.16
N PRO A 278 10.57 -15.15 0.81
CA PRO A 278 10.58 -15.74 2.16
C PRO A 278 9.21 -15.73 2.81
N TYR A 279 8.45 -14.64 2.63
CA TYR A 279 7.08 -14.55 3.16
C TYR A 279 6.15 -15.61 2.56
N PHE A 280 6.17 -15.83 1.24
CA PHE A 280 5.34 -16.87 0.62
C PHE A 280 5.72 -18.28 1.10
N CYS A 281 7.00 -18.54 1.32
CA CYS A 281 7.45 -19.79 1.93
C CYS A 281 6.91 -19.94 3.37
N LEU A 282 6.91 -18.88 4.17
CA LEU A 282 6.31 -18.88 5.51
C LEU A 282 4.79 -19.08 5.44
N CYS A 283 4.10 -18.51 4.45
CA CYS A 283 2.68 -18.74 4.25
C CYS A 283 2.36 -20.20 3.91
N LEU A 284 3.17 -20.85 3.07
CA LEU A 284 3.06 -22.28 2.81
C LEU A 284 3.21 -23.10 4.12
N TYR A 285 4.23 -22.77 4.91
CA TYR A 285 4.39 -23.39 6.23
C TYR A 285 3.17 -23.17 7.14
N GLY A 286 2.65 -21.94 7.20
CA GLY A 286 1.50 -21.59 8.04
C GLY A 286 0.17 -22.21 7.59
N LEU A 287 0.00 -22.55 6.30
CA LEU A 287 -1.14 -23.32 5.80
C LEU A 287 -1.02 -24.82 6.15
N LEU A 288 0.20 -25.34 6.31
CA LEU A 288 0.44 -26.73 6.64
C LEU A 288 0.44 -26.96 8.16
N THR A 289 0.84 -25.95 8.95
CA THR A 289 1.02 -26.06 10.40
C THR A 289 -0.10 -25.34 11.14
N PRO A 290 -0.95 -26.03 11.91
CA PRO A 290 -2.01 -25.42 12.69
C PRO A 290 -1.45 -24.50 13.79
N GLY A 291 -2.24 -23.50 14.23
CA GLY A 291 -1.85 -22.60 15.31
C GLY A 291 -0.98 -21.41 14.91
N SER A 292 -0.80 -21.16 13.62
CA SER A 292 -0.01 -20.03 13.07
C SER A 292 -0.72 -18.69 13.30
N SER A 293 -0.82 -18.22 14.53
CA SER A 293 -1.60 -17.03 14.95
C SER A 293 -1.09 -15.68 14.38
N TRP A 294 0.10 -15.65 13.81
CA TRP A 294 0.68 -14.49 13.12
C TRP A 294 0.10 -14.30 11.71
N MET A 295 -0.40 -15.36 11.10
CA MET A 295 -0.76 -15.42 9.68
C MET A 295 -1.86 -14.45 9.27
N PRO A 296 -2.97 -14.24 10.00
CA PRO A 296 -4.02 -13.30 9.62
C PRO A 296 -3.52 -11.86 9.48
N ASP A 297 -2.66 -11.39 10.39
CA ASP A 297 -2.11 -10.03 10.36
C ASP A 297 -1.17 -9.82 9.17
N TRP A 298 -0.24 -10.76 9.00
CA TRP A 298 0.74 -10.68 7.91
C TRP A 298 0.11 -10.92 6.53
N ALA A 299 -0.96 -11.71 6.45
CA ALA A 299 -1.73 -11.86 5.22
C ALA A 299 -2.36 -10.52 4.78
N LEU A 300 -2.92 -9.75 5.72
CA LEU A 300 -3.48 -8.41 5.44
C LEU A 300 -2.40 -7.45 4.93
N ILE A 301 -1.25 -7.39 5.61
CA ILE A 301 -0.12 -6.53 5.22
C ILE A 301 0.37 -6.90 3.83
N SER A 302 0.59 -8.19 3.59
CA SER A 302 1.07 -8.69 2.31
C SER A 302 0.08 -8.45 1.18
N ALA A 303 -1.23 -8.66 1.41
CA ALA A 303 -2.24 -8.38 0.41
C ALA A 303 -2.27 -6.91 0.01
N GLY A 304 -2.19 -5.98 0.99
CA GLY A 304 -2.10 -4.54 0.72
C GLY A 304 -0.83 -4.17 -0.06
N ALA A 305 0.32 -4.73 0.32
CA ALA A 305 1.60 -4.52 -0.36
C ALA A 305 1.56 -4.99 -1.82
N ILE A 306 1.06 -6.20 -2.04
CA ILE A 306 1.00 -6.79 -3.39
C ILE A 306 -0.06 -6.10 -4.26
N ALA A 307 -1.21 -5.70 -3.69
CA ALA A 307 -2.22 -4.96 -4.43
C ALA A 307 -1.66 -3.65 -5.01
N GLN A 308 -1.01 -2.85 -4.18
CA GLN A 308 -0.37 -1.60 -4.59
C GLN A 308 0.72 -1.85 -5.65
N ALA A 309 1.62 -2.80 -5.37
CA ALA A 309 2.71 -3.13 -6.28
C ALA A 309 2.20 -3.58 -7.66
N GLN A 310 1.22 -4.48 -7.71
CA GLN A 310 0.69 -4.99 -8.97
C GLN A 310 -0.12 -3.95 -9.73
N PHE A 311 -0.91 -3.11 -9.03
CA PHE A 311 -1.57 -1.99 -9.66
C PHE A 311 -0.57 -1.05 -10.34
N SER A 312 0.46 -0.61 -9.61
CA SER A 312 1.48 0.28 -10.14
C SER A 312 2.28 -0.37 -11.27
N HIS A 313 2.62 -1.65 -11.14
CA HIS A 313 3.40 -2.38 -12.15
C HIS A 313 2.63 -2.58 -13.46
N ILE A 314 1.40 -3.12 -13.38
CA ILE A 314 0.56 -3.33 -14.55
C ILE A 314 0.27 -1.98 -15.24
N GLY A 315 -0.19 -1.01 -14.46
CA GLY A 315 -0.51 0.31 -14.99
C GLY A 315 0.69 0.95 -15.69
N SER A 316 1.83 1.01 -15.02
CA SER A 316 3.04 1.63 -15.59
C SER A 316 3.57 0.91 -16.81
N SER A 317 3.52 -0.42 -16.86
CA SER A 317 4.01 -1.21 -18.00
C SER A 317 3.23 -0.96 -19.29
N LEU A 318 1.99 -0.47 -19.17
CA LEU A 318 1.08 -0.19 -20.29
C LEU A 318 0.94 1.30 -20.57
N HIS A 319 1.33 2.18 -19.63
CA HIS A 319 1.08 3.60 -19.68
C HIS A 319 1.91 4.31 -20.76
N GLN A 320 1.33 5.36 -21.37
CA GLN A 320 2.00 6.14 -22.41
C GLN A 320 3.27 6.88 -21.94
N HIS A 321 3.39 7.22 -20.65
CA HIS A 321 4.58 7.83 -20.05
C HIS A 321 5.74 6.83 -19.88
N THR A 322 5.52 5.53 -20.02
CA THR A 322 6.61 4.58 -20.18
C THR A 322 7.14 4.67 -21.61
N PRO A 323 8.46 4.91 -21.82
CA PRO A 323 9.02 5.01 -23.16
C PRO A 323 8.74 3.75 -23.98
N PHE A 324 8.48 3.92 -25.28
CA PHE A 324 8.07 2.85 -26.18
C PHE A 324 8.95 1.58 -26.10
N PRO A 325 10.30 1.65 -26.02
CA PRO A 325 11.14 0.44 -25.94
C PRO A 325 10.93 -0.39 -24.66
N TYR A 326 10.38 0.22 -23.60
CA TYR A 326 10.14 -0.44 -22.30
C TYR A 326 8.66 -0.74 -22.05
N ARG A 327 7.77 -0.36 -22.97
CA ARG A 327 6.34 -0.65 -22.86
C ARG A 327 6.07 -2.11 -23.20
N THR A 328 5.17 -2.73 -22.44
CA THR A 328 4.73 -4.11 -22.74
C THR A 328 4.12 -4.18 -24.14
N PRO A 329 4.60 -5.08 -25.03
CA PRO A 329 4.05 -5.22 -26.37
C PRO A 329 2.57 -5.64 -26.35
N GLU A 330 1.78 -5.19 -27.34
CA GLU A 330 0.35 -5.55 -27.43
C GLU A 330 0.11 -7.06 -27.46
N SER A 331 1.00 -7.81 -28.11
CA SER A 331 0.94 -9.27 -28.16
C SER A 331 1.08 -9.95 -26.79
N ALA A 332 1.72 -9.28 -25.82
CA ALA A 332 1.96 -9.81 -24.48
C ALA A 332 0.99 -9.27 -23.42
N TRP A 333 0.16 -8.25 -23.71
CA TRP A 333 -0.70 -7.58 -22.73
C TRP A 333 -1.53 -8.54 -21.88
N TRP A 334 -2.25 -9.43 -22.54
CA TRP A 334 -3.14 -10.35 -21.84
C TRP A 334 -2.38 -11.31 -20.94
N LEU A 335 -1.26 -11.85 -21.42
CA LEU A 335 -0.47 -12.81 -20.67
C LEU A 335 0.18 -12.16 -19.44
N VAL A 336 0.82 -11.01 -19.65
CA VAL A 336 1.47 -10.25 -18.58
C VAL A 336 0.45 -9.79 -17.54
N THR A 337 -0.69 -9.22 -17.99
CA THR A 337 -1.74 -8.79 -17.08
C THR A 337 -2.32 -9.96 -16.29
N LEU A 338 -2.61 -11.10 -16.95
CA LEU A 338 -3.16 -12.28 -16.30
C LEU A 338 -2.24 -12.82 -15.21
N PHE A 339 -0.93 -12.96 -15.49
CA PHE A 339 0.03 -13.45 -14.49
C PHE A 339 0.20 -12.48 -13.32
N ASN A 340 0.23 -11.17 -13.57
CA ASN A 340 0.31 -10.17 -12.52
C ASN A 340 -0.97 -10.12 -11.68
N LEU A 341 -2.15 -10.28 -12.27
CA LEU A 341 -3.41 -10.40 -11.52
C LEU A 341 -3.46 -11.70 -10.71
N ALA A 342 -3.06 -12.83 -11.28
CA ALA A 342 -2.99 -14.11 -10.56
C ALA A 342 -2.05 -14.02 -9.35
N TYR A 343 -0.92 -13.31 -9.50
CA TYR A 343 0.02 -13.04 -8.43
C TYR A 343 -0.61 -12.24 -7.27
N ALA A 344 -1.52 -11.32 -7.56
CA ALA A 344 -2.25 -10.55 -6.56
C ALA A 344 -3.41 -11.33 -5.91
N VAL A 345 -4.10 -12.18 -6.68
CA VAL A 345 -5.28 -12.92 -6.22
C VAL A 345 -4.96 -13.86 -5.05
N GLY A 346 -3.84 -14.58 -5.11
CA GLY A 346 -3.44 -15.54 -4.07
C GLY A 346 -3.41 -14.95 -2.66
N PRO A 347 -2.66 -13.84 -2.42
CA PRO A 347 -2.63 -13.17 -1.12
C PRO A 347 -4.00 -12.68 -0.63
N HIS A 348 -4.88 -12.19 -1.53
CA HIS A 348 -6.23 -11.76 -1.14
C HIS A 348 -7.13 -12.94 -0.75
N LEU A 349 -7.05 -14.05 -1.47
CA LEU A 349 -7.73 -15.29 -1.07
C LEU A 349 -7.22 -15.82 0.26
N LEU A 350 -5.92 -15.66 0.55
CA LEU A 350 -5.35 -16.00 1.85
C LEU A 350 -5.92 -15.15 2.97
N VAL A 351 -6.05 -13.81 2.76
CA VAL A 351 -6.74 -12.93 3.71
C VAL A 351 -8.18 -13.40 3.94
N TYR A 352 -8.93 -13.65 2.87
CA TYR A 352 -10.30 -14.16 2.97
C TYR A 352 -10.36 -15.45 3.81
N ARG A 353 -9.45 -16.40 3.56
CA ARG A 353 -9.36 -17.66 4.31
C ARG A 353 -9.07 -17.41 5.81
N CYS A 354 -8.11 -16.53 6.10
CA CYS A 354 -7.72 -16.22 7.48
C CYS A 354 -8.86 -15.56 8.28
N LEU A 355 -9.60 -14.64 7.63
CA LEU A 355 -10.67 -13.90 8.31
C LEU A 355 -11.97 -14.71 8.43
N ARG A 356 -12.27 -15.59 7.46
CA ARG A 356 -13.51 -16.36 7.46
C ARG A 356 -13.44 -17.57 8.40
N ASN A 357 -12.31 -18.24 8.48
CA ASN A 357 -12.11 -19.43 9.33
C ASN A 357 -10.83 -19.30 10.15
N PRO A 358 -10.81 -18.44 11.18
CA PRO A 358 -9.61 -18.18 11.98
C PRO A 358 -9.23 -19.35 12.91
N ALA A 359 -10.15 -20.29 13.14
CA ALA A 359 -9.96 -21.40 14.07
C ALA A 359 -8.68 -22.21 13.80
N PHE A 360 -8.35 -22.48 12.54
CA PHE A 360 -7.13 -23.20 12.15
C PHE A 360 -5.84 -22.47 12.57
N PHE A 361 -5.84 -21.14 12.51
CA PHE A 361 -4.69 -20.29 12.84
C PHE A 361 -4.66 -19.89 14.32
N SER A 362 -5.70 -20.18 15.09
CA SER A 362 -5.76 -19.86 16.53
C SER A 362 -4.71 -20.66 17.30
N PRO A 363 -4.11 -20.08 18.38
CA PRO A 363 -3.16 -20.80 19.20
C PRO A 363 -3.76 -22.13 19.67
N VAL A 364 -2.93 -23.17 19.72
CA VAL A 364 -3.34 -24.47 20.29
C VAL A 364 -3.61 -24.26 21.78
N VAL A 365 -4.87 -24.39 22.17
CA VAL A 365 -5.25 -24.28 23.59
C VAL A 365 -4.86 -25.60 24.30
N SER A 366 -3.85 -25.52 25.16
CA SER A 366 -3.52 -26.68 26.00
C SER A 366 -4.63 -26.91 27.05
N GLN A 367 -4.89 -28.16 27.38
CA GLN A 367 -5.89 -28.48 28.42
C GLN A 367 -5.56 -27.85 29.79
N ASP A 368 -4.28 -27.54 30.05
CA ASP A 368 -3.83 -26.86 31.26
C ASP A 368 -4.22 -25.38 31.32
N ASP A 369 -4.38 -24.70 30.19
CA ASP A 369 -4.82 -23.32 30.14
C ASP A 369 -6.33 -23.17 30.39
N ILE A 370 -7.11 -24.21 30.09
CA ILE A 370 -8.54 -24.27 30.39
C ILE A 370 -8.77 -24.42 31.90
N LYS A 371 -7.94 -25.23 32.60
CA LYS A 371 -8.02 -25.43 34.05
C LYS A 371 -7.59 -24.22 34.88
N LYS A 372 -6.77 -23.33 34.33
CA LYS A 372 -6.36 -22.08 35.02
C LYS A 372 -7.37 -20.94 34.91
N LYS A 373 -8.37 -21.03 34.04
CA LYS A 373 -9.42 -20.04 33.85
C LYS A 373 -10.78 -20.41 34.45
N GLN A 374 -10.90 -21.62 35.03
CA GLN A 374 -11.98 -22.05 35.90
C GLN A 374 -11.59 -21.86 37.37
#